data_8d09c22e60c820573bf0036b7548326f
#
_entry.id   8d09c22e60c820573bf0036b7548326f
#
_cell.length_a   1.000
_cell.length_b   1.000
_cell.length_c   1.000
_cell.angle_alpha   90.00
_cell.angle_beta   90.00
_cell.angle_gamma   90.00
#
_symmetry.space_group_name_H-M   'P 1'
#
loop_
_entity.id
_entity.type
_entity.pdbx_description
1 polymer ?
#
loop_
_entity_poly.entity_id
_entity_poly.type
_entity_poly.pdbx_seq_one_letter_code
_entity_poly.pdbx_strand_id
1 'polypeptide(L)'
;CTKGFDIKLEPGKTILDKDIILKPSDIYTMSKVILEETCVKRVGCMSGPNLAREIANQHPAATVIASKFEEVIREGESAIRSKRLQVYSNHDIYAVELAGVLKNSMALAAGALGGLGYGQNAMAFLITRGLGEIIRLATAMGADRQAFLGLAGIGDLVATCTSPMSRNYTVGARLAKGETLQQIIETSSEVAEGIKTVSISKKLADSTGIKLPIIQYIYKALFEGLNVEEALRYLMEYRWGYDADYM
;
A
#
# COMPACT_ATOMS: atom_id res chain seq x y z
N CYS A 1 8.28 8.94 -7.57
CA CYS A 1 8.40 7.91 -6.51
C CYS A 1 7.58 8.21 -5.25
N THR A 2 6.91 9.36 -5.17
CA THR A 2 6.02 9.68 -4.05
C THR A 2 4.83 8.73 -4.06
N LYS A 3 4.54 8.13 -2.90
CA LYS A 3 3.42 7.22 -2.71
C LYS A 3 2.46 7.83 -1.70
N GLY A 4 1.19 7.86 -2.01
CA GLY A 4 0.16 8.42 -1.13
C GLY A 4 -1.09 8.75 -1.93
N PHE A 5 -2.17 9.02 -1.20
CA PHE A 5 -3.40 9.58 -1.76
C PHE A 5 -3.53 11.03 -1.33
N ASP A 6 -3.95 11.86 -2.25
CA ASP A 6 -4.56 13.15 -1.93
C ASP A 6 -6.08 13.02 -1.93
N ILE A 7 -6.73 13.70 -1.01
CA ILE A 7 -8.18 13.68 -0.83
C ILE A 7 -8.63 15.10 -0.55
N LYS A 8 -9.49 15.63 -1.39
CA LYS A 8 -10.09 16.94 -1.17
C LYS A 8 -11.17 16.84 -0.09
N LEU A 9 -10.83 17.25 1.13
CA LEU A 9 -11.73 17.32 2.27
C LEU A 9 -12.21 18.74 2.50
N GLU A 10 -13.34 18.89 3.20
CA GLU A 10 -13.80 20.19 3.69
C GLU A 10 -12.78 20.79 4.66
N PRO A 11 -12.65 22.14 4.71
CA PRO A 11 -11.76 22.81 5.65
C PRO A 11 -11.99 22.35 7.10
N GLY A 12 -10.92 21.99 7.79
CA GLY A 12 -10.96 21.54 9.18
C GLY A 12 -11.27 20.06 9.40
N LYS A 13 -11.59 19.31 8.34
CA LYS A 13 -11.76 17.84 8.42
C LYS A 13 -10.48 17.09 8.08
N THR A 14 -10.34 15.91 8.71
CA THR A 14 -9.24 14.98 8.48
C THR A 14 -9.77 13.62 8.02
N ILE A 15 -8.96 12.85 7.33
CA ILE A 15 -9.34 11.48 6.91
C ILE A 15 -9.64 10.55 8.09
N LEU A 16 -9.23 10.92 9.29
CA LEU A 16 -9.47 10.13 10.50
C LEU A 16 -10.85 10.40 11.11
N ASP A 17 -11.55 11.45 10.68
CA ASP A 17 -12.88 11.79 11.18
C ASP A 17 -13.88 10.70 10.73
N LYS A 18 -14.71 10.25 11.67
CA LYS A 18 -15.61 9.09 11.46
C LYS A 18 -16.71 9.35 10.44
N ASP A 19 -17.15 10.60 10.32
CA ASP A 19 -18.25 11.05 9.45
C ASP A 19 -17.85 11.20 7.96
N ILE A 20 -16.58 11.08 7.63
CA ILE A 20 -16.09 11.15 6.26
C ILE A 20 -16.50 9.89 5.49
N ILE A 21 -17.28 10.07 4.43
CA ILE A 21 -17.64 9.03 3.45
C ILE A 21 -16.82 9.31 2.19
N LEU A 22 -16.06 8.32 1.72
CA LEU A 22 -15.24 8.42 0.51
C LEU A 22 -15.83 7.60 -0.63
N LYS A 23 -15.73 8.17 -1.83
CA LYS A 23 -15.97 7.45 -3.08
C LYS A 23 -14.66 7.30 -3.85
N PRO A 24 -14.52 6.33 -4.76
CA PRO A 24 -13.33 6.20 -5.61
C PRO A 24 -12.97 7.48 -6.38
N SER A 25 -13.96 8.30 -6.77
CA SER A 25 -13.77 9.59 -7.44
C SER A 25 -13.03 10.64 -6.59
N ASP A 26 -13.10 10.52 -5.26
CA ASP A 26 -12.53 11.48 -4.32
C ASP A 26 -11.04 11.24 -4.09
N ILE A 27 -10.52 10.13 -4.62
CA ILE A 27 -9.13 9.73 -4.45
C ILE A 27 -8.29 10.26 -5.61
N TYR A 28 -7.23 10.97 -5.25
CA TYR A 28 -6.26 11.51 -6.18
C TYR A 28 -4.93 10.82 -5.99
N THR A 29 -4.44 10.17 -7.04
CA THR A 29 -3.06 9.69 -7.09
C THR A 29 -2.10 10.84 -7.40
N MET A 30 -0.82 10.68 -7.12
CA MET A 30 0.15 11.75 -7.32
C MET A 30 0.25 12.22 -8.78
N SER A 31 0.10 11.32 -9.74
CA SER A 31 0.05 11.69 -11.16
C SER A 31 -1.14 12.59 -11.47
N LYS A 32 -2.32 12.33 -10.88
CA LYS A 32 -3.51 13.15 -11.04
C LYS A 32 -3.31 14.52 -10.40
N VAL A 33 -2.72 14.59 -9.21
CA VAL A 33 -2.38 15.87 -8.56
C VAL A 33 -1.44 16.70 -9.44
N ILE A 34 -0.38 16.10 -9.98
CA ILE A 34 0.56 16.81 -10.88
C ILE A 34 -0.16 17.38 -12.10
N LEU A 35 -1.06 16.60 -12.71
CA LEU A 35 -1.80 17.03 -13.90
C LEU A 35 -2.79 18.18 -13.61
N GLU A 36 -3.35 18.24 -12.40
CA GLU A 36 -4.30 19.29 -12.00
C GLU A 36 -3.57 20.58 -11.55
N GLU A 37 -2.47 20.44 -10.82
CA GLU A 37 -1.76 21.57 -10.19
C GLU A 37 -0.67 22.16 -11.09
N THR A 38 -0.40 21.58 -12.28
CA THR A 38 0.67 22.05 -13.16
C THR A 38 0.23 22.10 -14.63
N CYS A 39 1.06 22.76 -15.46
CA CYS A 39 0.86 22.75 -16.91
C CYS A 39 1.35 21.47 -17.61
N VAL A 40 1.90 20.52 -16.89
CA VAL A 40 2.39 19.25 -17.41
C VAL A 40 1.26 18.44 -18.02
N LYS A 41 1.47 17.91 -19.25
CA LYS A 41 0.45 17.09 -19.95
C LYS A 41 0.79 15.60 -19.99
N ARG A 42 2.05 15.25 -19.75
CA ARG A 42 2.55 13.89 -19.83
C ARG A 42 3.27 13.55 -18.54
N VAL A 43 2.72 12.60 -17.81
CA VAL A 43 3.22 12.18 -16.50
C VAL A 43 3.47 10.69 -16.49
N GLY A 44 4.47 10.26 -15.75
CA GLY A 44 4.72 8.87 -15.43
C GLY A 44 5.01 8.70 -13.95
N CYS A 45 4.88 7.50 -13.46
CA CYS A 45 5.30 7.15 -12.12
C CYS A 45 6.34 6.01 -12.14
N MET A 46 7.15 5.94 -11.11
CA MET A 46 8.08 4.85 -10.85
C MET A 46 7.67 4.13 -9.57
N SER A 47 7.51 2.81 -9.65
CA SER A 47 7.15 1.97 -8.50
C SER A 47 7.80 0.59 -8.63
N GLY A 48 7.85 -0.15 -7.52
CA GLY A 48 8.46 -1.48 -7.47
C GLY A 48 9.24 -1.69 -6.17
N PRO A 49 9.92 -2.84 -6.02
CA PRO A 49 10.73 -3.18 -4.86
C PRO A 49 12.03 -2.34 -4.83
N ASN A 50 11.89 -1.06 -4.47
CA ASN A 50 12.94 -0.06 -4.53
C ASN A 50 13.41 0.34 -3.13
N LEU A 51 14.04 -0.58 -2.40
CA LEU A 51 14.65 -0.27 -1.10
C LEU A 51 15.92 0.58 -1.31
N ALA A 52 15.85 1.85 -0.93
CA ALA A 52 16.88 2.85 -1.25
C ALA A 52 18.28 2.44 -0.80
N ARG A 53 18.40 1.80 0.38
CA ARG A 53 19.70 1.33 0.89
C ARG A 53 20.29 0.20 0.05
N GLU A 54 19.48 -0.71 -0.46
CA GLU A 54 19.94 -1.80 -1.33
C GLU A 54 20.41 -1.26 -2.68
N ILE A 55 19.65 -0.33 -3.26
CA ILE A 55 20.03 0.34 -4.50
C ILE A 55 21.34 1.13 -4.30
N ALA A 56 21.47 1.89 -3.21
CA ALA A 56 22.69 2.63 -2.89
C ALA A 56 23.91 1.70 -2.69
N ASN A 57 23.68 0.50 -2.13
CA ASN A 57 24.70 -0.54 -1.99
C ASN A 57 24.92 -1.35 -3.29
N GLN A 58 24.34 -0.92 -4.39
CA GLN A 58 24.47 -1.55 -5.70
C GLN A 58 23.97 -3.02 -5.78
N HIS A 59 23.03 -3.40 -4.91
CA HIS A 59 22.37 -4.71 -5.06
C HIS A 59 21.54 -4.72 -6.35
N PRO A 60 21.43 -5.88 -7.02
CA PRO A 60 20.55 -6.01 -8.18
C PRO A 60 19.10 -5.69 -7.79
N ALA A 61 18.45 -4.85 -8.60
CA ALA A 61 17.07 -4.43 -8.37
C ALA A 61 16.32 -4.29 -9.70
N ALA A 62 14.99 -4.23 -9.61
CA ALA A 62 14.14 -3.96 -10.75
C ALA A 62 13.00 -3.02 -10.35
N THR A 63 12.62 -2.14 -11.27
CA THR A 63 11.54 -1.17 -11.07
C THR A 63 10.60 -1.15 -12.26
N VAL A 64 9.44 -0.51 -12.09
CA VAL A 64 8.46 -0.27 -13.15
C VAL A 64 8.35 1.23 -13.38
N ILE A 65 8.38 1.64 -14.64
CA ILE A 65 7.93 2.97 -15.06
C ILE A 65 6.58 2.80 -15.74
N ALA A 66 5.58 3.52 -15.23
CA ALA A 66 4.24 3.48 -15.77
C ALA A 66 3.83 4.85 -16.32
N SER A 67 3.30 4.86 -17.53
CA SER A 67 2.74 6.05 -18.18
C SER A 67 1.81 5.63 -19.31
N LYS A 68 0.84 6.50 -19.65
CA LYS A 68 0.05 6.38 -20.87
C LYS A 68 0.83 6.77 -22.14
N PHE A 69 2.03 7.35 -21.99
CA PHE A 69 2.85 7.91 -23.05
C PHE A 69 4.16 7.13 -23.17
N GLU A 70 4.39 6.51 -24.33
CA GLU A 70 5.59 5.72 -24.64
C GLU A 70 6.90 6.51 -24.49
N GLU A 71 6.89 7.80 -24.87
CA GLU A 71 8.04 8.64 -24.72
C GLU A 71 8.45 8.84 -23.25
N VAL A 72 7.46 8.96 -22.32
CA VAL A 72 7.73 9.09 -20.90
C VAL A 72 8.35 7.80 -20.34
N ILE A 73 7.89 6.65 -20.82
CA ILE A 73 8.44 5.35 -20.45
C ILE A 73 9.89 5.24 -20.93
N ARG A 74 10.15 5.53 -22.21
CA ARG A 74 11.50 5.44 -22.80
C ARG A 74 12.49 6.39 -22.14
N GLU A 75 12.11 7.65 -21.94
CA GLU A 75 12.96 8.65 -21.26
C GLU A 75 13.26 8.22 -19.82
N GLY A 76 12.24 7.78 -19.09
CA GLY A 76 12.44 7.30 -17.74
C GLY A 76 13.30 6.04 -17.66
N GLU A 77 13.14 5.09 -18.58
CA GLU A 77 14.00 3.90 -18.69
C GLU A 77 15.44 4.32 -18.99
N SER A 78 15.65 5.18 -19.99
CA SER A 78 16.98 5.68 -20.38
C SER A 78 17.70 6.38 -19.22
N ALA A 79 16.94 7.11 -18.38
CA ALA A 79 17.53 7.88 -17.30
C ALA A 79 18.02 7.04 -16.12
N ILE A 80 17.41 5.87 -15.86
CA ILE A 80 17.67 5.12 -14.63
C ILE A 80 18.16 3.68 -14.84
N ARG A 81 17.97 3.09 -16.03
CA ARG A 81 18.43 1.74 -16.33
C ARG A 81 19.95 1.62 -16.21
N SER A 82 20.39 0.56 -15.56
CA SER A 82 21.81 0.29 -15.40
C SER A 82 22.10 -1.22 -15.40
N LYS A 83 23.37 -1.62 -15.30
CA LYS A 83 23.74 -3.04 -15.16
C LYS A 83 23.16 -3.70 -13.90
N ARG A 84 22.71 -2.90 -12.92
CA ARG A 84 22.19 -3.40 -11.63
C ARG A 84 20.74 -3.03 -11.38
N LEU A 85 20.16 -2.12 -12.17
CA LEU A 85 18.75 -1.74 -12.09
C LEU A 85 18.06 -2.01 -13.43
N GLN A 86 17.21 -3.03 -13.45
CA GLN A 86 16.35 -3.29 -14.59
C GLN A 86 15.09 -2.44 -14.51
N VAL A 87 14.60 -2.03 -15.67
CA VAL A 87 13.38 -1.22 -15.78
C VAL A 87 12.38 -1.94 -16.67
N TYR A 88 11.17 -2.08 -16.16
CA TYR A 88 10.03 -2.63 -16.87
C TYR A 88 8.98 -1.54 -17.09
N SER A 89 8.15 -1.69 -18.11
CA SER A 89 7.10 -0.73 -18.44
C SER A 89 5.72 -1.21 -18.03
N ASN A 90 4.81 -0.26 -17.79
CA ASN A 90 3.38 -0.52 -17.62
C ASN A 90 2.59 0.68 -18.20
N HIS A 91 1.43 0.44 -18.82
CA HIS A 91 0.59 1.50 -19.36
C HIS A 91 -0.51 1.96 -18.40
N ASP A 92 -0.84 1.16 -17.39
CA ASP A 92 -1.77 1.56 -16.34
C ASP A 92 -1.04 2.24 -15.18
N ILE A 93 -0.78 3.55 -15.34
CA ILE A 93 -0.17 4.39 -14.30
C ILE A 93 -1.01 4.38 -13.03
N TYR A 94 -2.34 4.36 -13.15
CA TYR A 94 -3.25 4.39 -12.00
C TYR A 94 -3.11 3.12 -11.15
N ALA A 95 -3.15 1.96 -11.79
CA ALA A 95 -2.96 0.68 -11.07
C ALA A 95 -1.59 0.59 -10.38
N VAL A 96 -0.52 1.05 -11.04
CA VAL A 96 0.83 1.05 -10.47
C VAL A 96 0.93 1.98 -9.25
N GLU A 97 0.30 3.16 -9.29
CA GLU A 97 0.24 4.07 -8.15
C GLU A 97 -0.58 3.48 -7.00
N LEU A 98 -1.78 2.91 -7.28
CA LEU A 98 -2.61 2.24 -6.28
C LEU A 98 -1.86 1.10 -5.59
N ALA A 99 -1.18 0.25 -6.34
CA ALA A 99 -0.39 -0.85 -5.80
C ALA A 99 0.67 -0.34 -4.81
N GLY A 100 1.40 0.71 -5.21
CA GLY A 100 2.44 1.32 -4.37
C GLY A 100 1.91 1.97 -3.08
N VAL A 101 0.66 2.43 -3.05
CA VAL A 101 0.03 3.01 -1.86
C VAL A 101 -0.59 1.93 -0.99
N LEU A 102 -1.44 1.07 -1.56
CA LEU A 102 -2.25 0.09 -0.81
C LEU A 102 -1.40 -0.94 -0.08
N LYS A 103 -0.23 -1.34 -0.61
CA LYS A 103 0.70 -2.25 0.06
C LYS A 103 1.12 -1.79 1.46
N ASN A 104 1.13 -0.48 1.70
CA ASN A 104 1.57 0.08 2.99
C ASN A 104 0.68 -0.35 4.15
N SER A 105 -0.60 -0.61 3.90
CA SER A 105 -1.51 -1.19 4.90
C SER A 105 -1.12 -2.63 5.28
N MET A 106 -0.71 -3.43 4.30
CA MET A 106 -0.28 -4.81 4.56
C MET A 106 1.07 -4.85 5.29
N ALA A 107 1.95 -3.88 5.04
CA ALA A 107 3.21 -3.76 5.77
C ALA A 107 3.01 -3.51 7.28
N LEU A 108 1.94 -2.82 7.68
CA LEU A 108 1.55 -2.70 9.09
C LEU A 108 1.23 -4.06 9.70
N ALA A 109 0.39 -4.85 9.03
CA ALA A 109 0.05 -6.20 9.50
C ALA A 109 1.26 -7.14 9.51
N ALA A 110 2.15 -7.03 8.51
CA ALA A 110 3.39 -7.80 8.46
C ALA A 110 4.30 -7.48 9.65
N GLY A 111 4.42 -6.19 9.98
CA GLY A 111 5.14 -5.75 11.17
C GLY A 111 4.52 -6.30 12.46
N ALA A 112 3.19 -6.32 12.54
CA ALA A 112 2.49 -6.87 13.68
C ALA A 112 2.76 -8.38 13.85
N LEU A 113 2.71 -9.16 12.77
CA LEU A 113 3.09 -10.59 12.80
C LEU A 113 4.54 -10.79 13.25
N GLY A 114 5.47 -9.98 12.72
CA GLY A 114 6.88 -10.03 13.13
C GLY A 114 7.08 -9.63 14.59
N GLY A 115 6.34 -8.62 15.08
CA GLY A 115 6.37 -8.19 16.49
C GLY A 115 5.88 -9.26 17.47
N LEU A 116 4.91 -10.08 17.04
CA LEU A 116 4.40 -11.25 17.78
C LEU A 116 5.28 -12.50 17.62
N GLY A 117 6.33 -12.46 16.79
CA GLY A 117 7.22 -13.60 16.57
C GLY A 117 6.66 -14.69 15.63
N TYR A 118 5.62 -14.40 14.85
CA TYR A 118 5.09 -15.37 13.89
C TYR A 118 6.03 -15.58 12.70
N GLY A 119 6.04 -16.81 12.18
CA GLY A 119 6.96 -17.24 11.12
C GLY A 119 6.41 -17.05 9.70
N GLN A 120 7.13 -17.69 8.75
CA GLN A 120 6.92 -17.51 7.32
C GLN A 120 5.53 -17.94 6.82
N ASN A 121 4.88 -18.94 7.44
CA ASN A 121 3.54 -19.36 7.04
C ASN A 121 2.50 -18.24 7.28
N ALA A 122 2.58 -17.55 8.41
CA ALA A 122 1.71 -16.42 8.70
C ALA A 122 1.98 -15.24 7.76
N MET A 123 3.25 -14.99 7.43
CA MET A 123 3.64 -13.97 6.47
C MET A 123 3.12 -14.29 5.05
N ALA A 124 3.26 -15.53 4.60
CA ALA A 124 2.76 -15.97 3.30
C ALA A 124 1.23 -15.85 3.22
N PHE A 125 0.52 -16.28 4.28
CA PHE A 125 -0.93 -16.08 4.39
C PHE A 125 -1.31 -14.62 4.26
N LEU A 126 -0.67 -13.72 5.04
CA LEU A 126 -0.93 -12.28 4.98
C LEU A 126 -0.68 -11.70 3.61
N ILE A 127 0.46 -12.00 2.98
CA ILE A 127 0.82 -11.48 1.65
C ILE A 127 -0.19 -11.93 0.60
N THR A 128 -0.55 -13.22 0.59
CA THR A 128 -1.48 -13.77 -0.41
C THR A 128 -2.88 -13.21 -0.25
N ARG A 129 -3.43 -13.21 0.96
CA ARG A 129 -4.77 -12.67 1.22
C ARG A 129 -4.83 -11.16 1.14
N GLY A 130 -3.78 -10.49 1.61
CA GLY A 130 -3.63 -9.04 1.51
C GLY A 130 -3.56 -8.57 0.06
N LEU A 131 -2.83 -9.28 -0.81
CA LEU A 131 -2.83 -9.00 -2.25
C LEU A 131 -4.24 -9.10 -2.84
N GLY A 132 -5.00 -10.12 -2.47
CA GLY A 132 -6.40 -10.27 -2.89
C GLY A 132 -7.28 -9.08 -2.47
N GLU A 133 -7.13 -8.59 -1.23
CA GLU A 133 -7.86 -7.39 -0.78
C GLU A 133 -7.45 -6.14 -1.55
N ILE A 134 -6.15 -5.95 -1.78
CA ILE A 134 -5.62 -4.84 -2.58
C ILE A 134 -6.21 -4.87 -3.99
N ILE A 135 -6.20 -6.03 -4.65
CA ILE A 135 -6.74 -6.19 -6.01
C ILE A 135 -8.23 -5.89 -6.04
N ARG A 136 -9.02 -6.43 -5.12
CA ARG A 136 -10.48 -6.17 -5.05
C ARG A 136 -10.77 -4.68 -4.91
N LEU A 137 -10.10 -4.00 -3.97
CA LEU A 137 -10.29 -2.57 -3.78
C LEU A 137 -9.88 -1.76 -5.01
N ALA A 138 -8.70 -2.02 -5.54
CA ALA A 138 -8.17 -1.30 -6.70
C ALA A 138 -9.00 -1.52 -7.97
N THR A 139 -9.49 -2.75 -8.20
CA THR A 139 -10.38 -3.05 -9.32
C THR A 139 -11.71 -2.30 -9.20
N ALA A 140 -12.26 -2.20 -8.00
CA ALA A 140 -13.46 -1.39 -7.76
C ALA A 140 -13.21 0.12 -7.94
N MET A 141 -11.96 0.56 -7.83
CA MET A 141 -11.52 1.91 -8.16
C MET A 141 -11.22 2.10 -9.66
N GLY A 142 -11.33 1.04 -10.48
CA GLY A 142 -11.12 1.08 -11.92
C GLY A 142 -9.70 0.73 -12.41
N ALA A 143 -8.86 0.16 -11.57
CA ALA A 143 -7.50 -0.28 -11.94
C ALA A 143 -7.50 -1.65 -12.62
N ASP A 144 -6.55 -1.87 -13.54
CA ASP A 144 -6.31 -3.19 -14.11
C ASP A 144 -5.63 -4.11 -13.07
N ARG A 145 -6.30 -5.22 -12.76
CA ARG A 145 -5.80 -6.24 -11.82
C ARG A 145 -4.46 -6.86 -12.23
N GLN A 146 -4.13 -6.91 -13.50
CA GLN A 146 -2.89 -7.52 -13.99
C GLN A 146 -1.65 -6.76 -13.50
N ALA A 147 -1.74 -5.45 -13.30
CA ALA A 147 -0.64 -4.65 -12.79
C ALA A 147 -0.17 -5.08 -11.38
N PHE A 148 -1.07 -5.69 -10.59
CA PHE A 148 -0.76 -6.15 -9.23
C PHE A 148 0.03 -7.46 -9.19
N LEU A 149 0.06 -8.22 -10.28
CA LEU A 149 0.82 -9.47 -10.39
C LEU A 149 2.29 -9.24 -10.80
N GLY A 150 2.67 -7.99 -11.08
CA GLY A 150 4.01 -7.58 -11.46
C GLY A 150 4.85 -7.03 -10.30
N LEU A 151 6.01 -6.45 -10.67
CA LEU A 151 6.97 -5.87 -9.72
C LEU A 151 6.37 -4.74 -8.87
N ALA A 152 5.54 -3.87 -9.46
CA ALA A 152 4.91 -2.77 -8.73
C ALA A 152 3.81 -3.22 -7.76
N GLY A 153 3.24 -4.41 -7.98
CA GLY A 153 2.25 -5.05 -7.12
C GLY A 153 2.88 -6.03 -6.14
N ILE A 154 2.81 -7.34 -6.47
CA ILE A 154 3.29 -8.40 -5.58
C ILE A 154 4.78 -8.25 -5.24
N GLY A 155 5.63 -7.82 -6.18
CA GLY A 155 7.06 -7.63 -5.93
C GLY A 155 7.33 -6.61 -4.84
N ASP A 156 6.71 -5.43 -4.93
CA ASP A 156 6.86 -4.35 -3.94
C ASP A 156 6.14 -4.69 -2.60
N LEU A 157 5.05 -5.44 -2.66
CA LEU A 157 4.36 -5.94 -1.47
C LEU A 157 5.25 -6.89 -0.67
N VAL A 158 5.84 -7.89 -1.32
CA VAL A 158 6.76 -8.85 -0.69
C VAL A 158 7.95 -8.11 -0.07
N ALA A 159 8.65 -7.29 -0.86
CA ALA A 159 9.82 -6.54 -0.38
C ALA A 159 9.49 -5.65 0.84
N THR A 160 8.30 -5.05 0.86
CA THR A 160 7.89 -4.15 1.96
C THR A 160 7.45 -4.91 3.20
N CYS A 161 6.75 -6.04 3.04
CA CYS A 161 6.27 -6.86 4.15
C CYS A 161 7.37 -7.67 4.83
N THR A 162 8.45 -7.99 4.12
CA THR A 162 9.57 -8.77 4.67
C THR A 162 10.74 -7.91 5.14
N SER A 163 10.69 -6.59 4.95
CA SER A 163 11.77 -5.68 5.31
C SER A 163 11.51 -4.97 6.66
N PRO A 164 12.34 -5.25 7.69
CA PRO A 164 12.29 -4.49 8.95
C PRO A 164 12.64 -2.99 8.79
N MET A 165 13.20 -2.60 7.65
CA MET A 165 13.50 -1.20 7.32
C MET A 165 12.25 -0.43 6.86
N SER A 166 11.13 -1.10 6.65
CA SER A 166 9.86 -0.44 6.32
C SER A 166 9.30 0.28 7.53
N ARG A 167 9.05 1.59 7.41
CA ARG A 167 8.39 2.39 8.47
C ARG A 167 7.05 1.81 8.89
N ASN A 168 6.26 1.35 7.94
CA ASN A 168 4.97 0.72 8.23
C ASN A 168 5.15 -0.59 8.99
N TYR A 169 6.13 -1.40 8.63
CA TYR A 169 6.49 -2.62 9.38
C TYR A 169 6.86 -2.29 10.83
N THR A 170 7.70 -1.27 11.04
CA THR A 170 8.11 -0.84 12.39
C THR A 170 6.91 -0.41 13.24
N VAL A 171 5.96 0.35 12.68
CA VAL A 171 4.72 0.73 13.38
C VAL A 171 3.93 -0.50 13.79
N GLY A 172 3.70 -1.45 12.89
CA GLY A 172 2.99 -2.70 13.19
C GLY A 172 3.66 -3.51 14.30
N ALA A 173 5.00 -3.62 14.25
CA ALA A 173 5.76 -4.33 15.26
C ALA A 173 5.68 -3.67 16.65
N ARG A 174 5.63 -2.35 16.73
CA ARG A 174 5.45 -1.60 17.98
C ARG A 174 4.04 -1.75 18.53
N LEU A 175 3.01 -1.70 17.70
CA LEU A 175 1.61 -1.98 18.10
C LEU A 175 1.47 -3.39 18.70
N ALA A 176 2.11 -4.39 18.08
CA ALA A 176 2.10 -5.76 18.58
C ALA A 176 2.79 -5.91 19.96
N LYS A 177 3.70 -5.01 20.30
CA LYS A 177 4.35 -4.94 21.63
C LYS A 177 3.54 -4.14 22.66
N GLY A 178 2.34 -3.71 22.32
CA GLY A 178 1.43 -3.00 23.21
C GLY A 178 1.57 -1.47 23.24
N GLU A 179 2.41 -0.88 22.38
CA GLU A 179 2.45 0.57 22.25
C GLU A 179 1.18 1.09 21.57
N THR A 180 0.65 2.20 22.05
CA THR A 180 -0.50 2.86 21.41
C THR A 180 -0.09 3.61 20.14
N LEU A 181 -1.02 3.79 19.22
CA LEU A 181 -0.77 4.59 18.01
C LEU A 181 -0.26 6.01 18.35
N GLN A 182 -0.80 6.63 19.40
CA GLN A 182 -0.38 7.95 19.83
C GLN A 182 1.07 7.97 20.29
N GLN A 183 1.49 7.02 21.14
CA GLN A 183 2.89 6.87 21.57
C GLN A 183 3.83 6.67 20.39
N ILE A 184 3.39 5.87 19.39
CA ILE A 184 4.18 5.62 18.19
C ILE A 184 4.35 6.91 17.38
N ILE A 185 3.29 7.70 17.18
CA ILE A 185 3.34 8.97 16.44
C ILE A 185 4.25 9.98 17.16
N GLU A 186 4.12 10.14 18.47
CA GLU A 186 4.89 11.11 19.26
C GLU A 186 6.40 10.81 19.27
N THR A 187 6.77 9.53 19.17
CA THR A 187 8.18 9.09 19.21
C THR A 187 8.79 8.79 17.85
N SER A 188 8.00 8.90 16.76
CA SER A 188 8.46 8.68 15.40
C SER A 188 8.85 9.99 14.73
N SER A 189 9.99 10.02 14.04
CA SER A 189 10.43 11.19 13.26
C SER A 189 9.54 11.48 12.04
N GLU A 190 8.81 10.48 11.56
CA GLU A 190 7.95 10.56 10.38
C GLU A 190 6.70 9.69 10.56
N VAL A 191 5.56 10.18 10.08
CA VAL A 191 4.30 9.42 10.10
C VAL A 191 4.34 8.34 9.02
N ALA A 192 3.99 7.10 9.40
CA ALA A 192 3.87 6.00 8.45
C ALA A 192 2.61 6.18 7.57
N GLU A 193 2.80 6.24 6.26
CA GLU A 193 1.71 6.44 5.28
C GLU A 193 0.62 5.37 5.36
N GLY A 194 0.99 4.16 5.78
CA GLY A 194 0.06 3.04 5.96
C GLY A 194 -1.11 3.33 6.89
N ILE A 195 -0.93 4.18 7.90
CA ILE A 195 -1.99 4.56 8.85
C ILE A 195 -3.12 5.28 8.10
N LYS A 196 -2.78 6.29 7.30
CA LYS A 196 -3.76 7.00 6.46
C LYS A 196 -4.36 6.06 5.41
N THR A 197 -3.53 5.23 4.78
CA THR A 197 -3.97 4.26 3.77
C THR A 197 -5.01 3.30 4.32
N VAL A 198 -4.84 2.79 5.55
CA VAL A 198 -5.84 1.91 6.20
C VAL A 198 -7.16 2.64 6.40
N SER A 199 -7.14 3.87 6.91
CA SER A 199 -8.36 4.66 7.09
C SER A 199 -9.10 4.90 5.77
N ILE A 200 -8.38 5.30 4.73
CA ILE A 200 -8.92 5.50 3.38
C ILE A 200 -9.53 4.19 2.83
N SER A 201 -8.77 3.10 2.88
CA SER A 201 -9.21 1.80 2.37
C SER A 201 -10.46 1.29 3.09
N LYS A 202 -10.54 1.47 4.41
CA LYS A 202 -11.72 1.11 5.20
C LYS A 202 -12.95 1.92 4.78
N LYS A 203 -12.83 3.24 4.64
CA LYS A 203 -13.93 4.11 4.21
C LYS A 203 -14.40 3.81 2.79
N LEU A 204 -13.48 3.52 1.88
CA LEU A 204 -13.82 3.06 0.52
C LEU A 204 -14.52 1.70 0.53
N ALA A 205 -14.06 0.76 1.36
CA ALA A 205 -14.70 -0.54 1.51
C ALA A 205 -16.15 -0.39 2.01
N ASP A 206 -16.38 0.46 3.00
CA ASP A 206 -17.71 0.72 3.55
C ASP A 206 -18.65 1.36 2.51
N SER A 207 -18.17 2.33 1.75
CA SER A 207 -18.98 3.02 0.75
C SER A 207 -19.26 2.18 -0.50
N THR A 208 -18.39 1.25 -0.84
CA THR A 208 -18.51 0.37 -2.02
C THR A 208 -19.11 -1.01 -1.69
N GLY A 209 -19.25 -1.35 -0.41
CA GLY A 209 -19.74 -2.66 0.05
C GLY A 209 -18.71 -3.80 -0.13
N ILE A 210 -17.45 -3.49 -0.39
CA ILE A 210 -16.39 -4.48 -0.60
C ILE A 210 -15.91 -5.03 0.75
N LYS A 211 -15.78 -6.34 0.84
CA LYS A 211 -15.26 -7.00 2.05
C LYS A 211 -13.73 -7.01 2.03
N LEU A 212 -13.12 -6.35 2.99
CA LEU A 212 -11.67 -6.28 3.21
C LEU A 212 -11.35 -6.64 4.67
N PRO A 213 -11.46 -7.92 5.06
CA PRO A 213 -11.32 -8.34 6.46
C PRO A 213 -9.95 -7.98 7.06
N ILE A 214 -8.84 -8.10 6.32
CA ILE A 214 -7.51 -7.73 6.83
C ILE A 214 -7.46 -6.22 7.12
N ILE A 215 -7.87 -5.39 6.16
CA ILE A 215 -7.94 -3.93 6.33
C ILE A 215 -8.84 -3.57 7.51
N GLN A 216 -9.98 -4.23 7.65
CA GLN A 216 -10.92 -3.99 8.74
C GLN A 216 -10.28 -4.25 10.12
N TYR A 217 -9.55 -5.34 10.28
CA TYR A 217 -8.92 -5.66 11.56
C TYR A 217 -7.68 -4.82 11.84
N ILE A 218 -6.93 -4.42 10.81
CA ILE A 218 -5.86 -3.41 10.97
C ILE A 218 -6.47 -2.08 11.43
N TYR A 219 -7.58 -1.64 10.82
CA TYR A 219 -8.28 -0.43 11.23
C TYR A 219 -8.72 -0.48 12.69
N LYS A 220 -9.34 -1.59 13.12
CA LYS A 220 -9.75 -1.77 14.51
C LYS A 220 -8.57 -1.75 15.48
N ALA A 221 -7.46 -2.35 15.12
CA ALA A 221 -6.26 -2.32 15.96
C ALA A 221 -5.66 -0.92 16.06
N LEU A 222 -5.66 -0.14 14.98
CA LEU A 222 -5.13 1.22 14.96
C LEU A 222 -6.02 2.24 15.68
N PHE A 223 -7.35 2.16 15.50
CA PHE A 223 -8.26 3.25 15.85
C PHE A 223 -9.36 2.88 16.85
N GLU A 224 -9.60 1.59 17.10
CA GLU A 224 -10.67 1.12 17.96
C GLU A 224 -10.15 0.31 19.18
N GLY A 225 -8.82 0.24 19.34
CA GLY A 225 -8.19 -0.41 20.51
C GLY A 225 -8.25 -1.94 20.51
N LEU A 226 -8.55 -2.56 19.35
CA LEU A 226 -8.51 -4.02 19.25
C LEU A 226 -7.07 -4.52 19.43
N ASN A 227 -6.88 -5.50 20.31
CA ASN A 227 -5.58 -6.12 20.48
C ASN A 227 -5.14 -6.86 19.21
N VAL A 228 -3.83 -6.79 18.88
CA VAL A 228 -3.28 -7.36 17.65
C VAL A 228 -3.42 -8.88 17.60
N GLU A 229 -3.27 -9.59 18.72
CA GLU A 229 -3.47 -11.05 18.79
C GLU A 229 -4.93 -11.44 18.58
N GLU A 230 -5.86 -10.65 19.12
CA GLU A 230 -7.30 -10.84 18.88
C GLU A 230 -7.65 -10.57 17.42
N ALA A 231 -7.07 -9.52 16.80
CA ALA A 231 -7.26 -9.24 15.38
C ALA A 231 -6.83 -10.43 14.52
N LEU A 232 -5.68 -11.03 14.83
CA LEU A 232 -5.21 -12.22 14.13
C LEU A 232 -6.12 -13.43 14.35
N ARG A 233 -6.58 -13.66 15.60
CA ARG A 233 -7.52 -14.74 15.89
C ARG A 233 -8.80 -14.62 15.05
N TYR A 234 -9.40 -13.43 14.98
CA TYR A 234 -10.57 -13.20 14.15
C TYR A 234 -10.30 -13.43 12.65
N LEU A 235 -9.11 -13.07 12.16
CA LEU A 235 -8.73 -13.35 10.77
C LEU A 235 -8.59 -14.85 10.51
N MET A 236 -8.10 -15.64 11.47
CA MET A 236 -8.01 -17.08 11.33
C MET A 236 -9.38 -17.77 11.41
N GLU A 237 -10.34 -17.21 12.14
CA GLU A 237 -11.72 -17.70 12.23
C GLU A 237 -12.57 -17.21 11.02
N TYR A 238 -12.11 -16.22 10.27
CA TYR A 238 -12.83 -15.69 9.12
C TYR A 238 -12.94 -16.75 8.02
N ARG A 239 -14.18 -17.00 7.58
CA ARG A 239 -14.43 -17.96 6.49
C ARG A 239 -14.06 -17.34 5.16
N TRP A 240 -12.82 -17.57 4.74
CA TRP A 240 -12.37 -17.25 3.41
C TRP A 240 -13.10 -18.13 2.38
N GLY A 241 -13.35 -17.59 1.21
CA GLY A 241 -13.92 -18.33 0.09
C GLY A 241 -12.89 -19.22 -0.60
N TYR A 242 -12.76 -19.04 -1.91
CA TYR A 242 -11.75 -19.76 -2.69
C TYR A 242 -10.35 -19.22 -2.44
N ASP A 243 -9.33 -20.01 -2.77
CA ASP A 243 -7.93 -19.64 -2.59
C ASP A 243 -7.57 -18.36 -3.39
N ALA A 244 -8.06 -18.24 -4.62
CA ALA A 244 -7.88 -17.07 -5.47
C ALA A 244 -9.25 -16.44 -5.81
N ASP A 245 -9.84 -15.74 -4.84
CA ASP A 245 -11.18 -15.13 -4.93
C ASP A 245 -11.18 -13.68 -5.47
N TYR A 246 -10.05 -13.23 -6.00
CA TYR A 246 -9.87 -11.91 -6.60
C TYR A 246 -9.93 -11.92 -8.14
N MET A 247 -10.23 -13.06 -8.74
CA MET A 247 -10.34 -13.22 -10.20
C MET A 247 -11.77 -13.03 -10.71
#